data_3e88ed6116a479bc09a14409c95f6ece
#
_entry.id   3e88ed6116a479bc09a14409c95f6ece
#
_cell.length_a   1.000
_cell.length_b   1.000
_cell.length_c   1.000
_cell.angle_alpha   90.00
_cell.angle_beta   90.00
_cell.angle_gamma   90.00
#
_symmetry.space_group_name_H-M   'P 1'
#
loop_
_entity.id
_entity.type
_entity.pdbx_description
1 polymer ?
#
loop_
_entity_poly.entity_id
_entity_poly.type
_entity_poly.pdbx_seq_one_letter_code
_entity_poly.pdbx_strand_id
1 'polypeptide(L)'
;MATYKTNEFKGGLKIMLDGDPYSIVENEFVKPGKGQAFNRVKVKNLKTGRVVERTFKSGDSVEAADVLDTELQYLYYDGELWHFMDPNTFEQLTADEAALGDAAKWIKEQDMCAVTLFNGQPLAVEPPNFVVLEITETDPGLKGDTSSGGGKPATLETGAVVNVPLFVQIGEQIKVDTRSGSYVSRAKEE
;
A
#
# COMPACT_ATOMS: atom_id res chain seq x y z
N MET A 1 -7.39 -9.89 -26.40
CA MET A 1 -7.48 -9.33 -25.04
C MET A 1 -8.79 -9.73 -24.39
N ALA A 2 -8.73 -10.14 -23.11
CA ALA A 2 -9.92 -10.52 -22.39
C ALA A 2 -10.79 -9.29 -22.08
N THR A 3 -12.09 -9.47 -22.14
CA THR A 3 -13.07 -8.45 -21.78
C THR A 3 -14.02 -8.99 -20.73
N TYR A 4 -14.60 -8.11 -19.93
CA TYR A 4 -15.65 -8.43 -18.98
C TYR A 4 -16.93 -7.71 -19.36
N LYS A 5 -18.05 -8.43 -19.29
CA LYS A 5 -19.38 -7.84 -19.42
C LYS A 5 -19.90 -7.41 -18.06
N THR A 6 -20.91 -6.51 -18.07
CA THR A 6 -21.47 -5.97 -16.83
C THR A 6 -22.00 -7.04 -15.88
N ASN A 7 -22.48 -8.17 -16.40
CA ASN A 7 -22.97 -9.28 -15.57
C ASN A 7 -21.85 -10.05 -14.85
N GLU A 8 -20.60 -9.79 -15.21
CA GLU A 8 -19.42 -10.38 -14.55
C GLU A 8 -18.80 -9.46 -13.50
N PHE A 9 -19.30 -8.22 -13.38
CA PHE A 9 -18.73 -7.24 -12.46
C PHE A 9 -18.93 -7.65 -11.00
N LYS A 10 -17.82 -7.61 -10.27
CA LYS A 10 -17.81 -7.89 -8.81
C LYS A 10 -16.64 -7.18 -8.17
N GLY A 11 -16.69 -7.01 -6.86
CA GLY A 11 -15.59 -6.44 -6.10
C GLY A 11 -14.28 -7.21 -6.31
N GLY A 12 -13.19 -6.48 -6.50
CA GLY A 12 -11.87 -7.04 -6.77
C GLY A 12 -11.52 -7.25 -8.24
N LEU A 13 -12.49 -7.17 -9.15
CA LEU A 13 -12.22 -7.34 -10.58
C LEU A 13 -11.35 -6.20 -11.11
N LYS A 14 -10.32 -6.53 -11.89
CA LYS A 14 -9.37 -5.58 -12.45
C LYS A 14 -9.72 -5.28 -13.91
N ILE A 15 -9.97 -4.02 -14.21
CA ILE A 15 -10.47 -3.56 -15.50
C ILE A 15 -9.69 -2.35 -15.99
N MET A 16 -9.70 -2.14 -17.30
CA MET A 16 -9.12 -0.95 -17.93
C MET A 16 -10.21 0.09 -18.18
N LEU A 17 -10.02 1.31 -17.70
CA LEU A 17 -10.87 2.46 -18.01
C LEU A 17 -9.98 3.65 -18.35
N ASP A 18 -10.28 4.32 -19.47
CA ASP A 18 -9.56 5.52 -19.88
C ASP A 18 -8.03 5.36 -19.92
N GLY A 19 -7.57 4.15 -20.28
CA GLY A 19 -6.14 3.83 -20.37
C GLY A 19 -5.45 3.48 -19.08
N ASP A 20 -6.17 3.45 -17.95
CA ASP A 20 -5.63 3.13 -16.63
C ASP A 20 -6.22 1.85 -16.06
N PRO A 21 -5.47 1.12 -15.20
CA PRO A 21 -6.01 -0.01 -14.48
C PRO A 21 -6.85 0.46 -13.28
N TYR A 22 -8.01 -0.17 -13.12
CA TYR A 22 -8.93 0.06 -12.02
C TYR A 22 -9.29 -1.25 -11.34
N SER A 23 -9.61 -1.18 -10.06
CA SER A 23 -10.24 -2.27 -9.33
C SER A 23 -11.69 -1.90 -9.02
N ILE A 24 -12.61 -2.83 -9.28
CA ILE A 24 -14.00 -2.64 -8.87
C ILE A 24 -14.06 -2.78 -7.34
N VAL A 25 -14.56 -1.74 -6.68
CA VAL A 25 -14.76 -1.71 -5.22
C VAL A 25 -16.16 -2.22 -4.89
N GLU A 26 -17.17 -1.74 -5.61
CA GLU A 26 -18.56 -2.07 -5.37
C GLU A 26 -19.32 -2.02 -6.70
N ASN A 27 -20.24 -2.96 -6.89
CA ASN A 27 -21.09 -3.04 -8.06
C ASN A 27 -22.55 -3.17 -7.63
N GLU A 28 -23.40 -2.28 -8.11
CA GLU A 28 -24.83 -2.30 -7.88
C GLU A 28 -25.57 -2.43 -9.21
N PHE A 29 -26.38 -3.47 -9.35
CA PHE A 29 -27.26 -3.63 -10.49
C PHE A 29 -28.57 -2.89 -10.23
N VAL A 30 -28.94 -1.97 -11.14
CA VAL A 30 -30.15 -1.17 -11.02
C VAL A 30 -31.06 -1.46 -12.20
N LYS A 31 -32.30 -1.88 -11.90
CA LYS A 31 -33.33 -2.11 -12.89
C LYS A 31 -34.48 -1.13 -12.64
N PRO A 32 -34.52 0.02 -13.34
CA PRO A 32 -35.62 0.99 -13.14
C PRO A 32 -36.92 0.46 -13.68
N GLY A 33 -38.02 0.98 -13.15
CA GLY A 33 -39.38 0.64 -13.66
C GLY A 33 -39.62 1.10 -15.08
N LYS A 34 -38.97 2.17 -15.47
CA LYS A 34 -38.95 2.68 -16.87
C LYS A 34 -37.51 2.94 -17.24
N GLY A 35 -37.09 2.43 -18.41
CA GLY A 35 -35.75 2.61 -18.91
C GLY A 35 -34.91 1.34 -18.86
N GLN A 36 -33.69 1.43 -19.35
CA GLN A 36 -32.75 0.33 -19.47
C GLN A 36 -32.06 0.05 -18.15
N ALA A 37 -31.87 -1.22 -17.83
CA ALA A 37 -31.07 -1.63 -16.69
C ALA A 37 -29.61 -1.18 -16.83
N PHE A 38 -28.97 -0.88 -15.73
CA PHE A 38 -27.59 -0.42 -15.69
C PHE A 38 -26.88 -0.89 -14.42
N ASN A 39 -25.55 -0.84 -14.46
CA ASN A 39 -24.70 -1.08 -13.28
C ASN A 39 -24.09 0.24 -12.82
N ARG A 40 -24.23 0.52 -11.53
CA ARG A 40 -23.53 1.63 -10.87
C ARG A 40 -22.34 1.04 -10.14
N VAL A 41 -21.14 1.46 -10.54
CA VAL A 41 -19.90 0.80 -10.12
C VAL A 41 -18.97 1.80 -9.49
N LYS A 42 -18.53 1.52 -8.26
CA LYS A 42 -17.42 2.24 -7.65
C LYS A 42 -16.12 1.57 -8.06
N VAL A 43 -15.22 2.35 -8.64
CA VAL A 43 -13.94 1.88 -9.16
C VAL A 43 -12.80 2.70 -8.56
N LYS A 44 -11.72 2.01 -8.22
CA LYS A 44 -10.50 2.62 -7.68
C LYS A 44 -9.42 2.62 -8.73
N ASN A 45 -8.91 3.80 -9.08
CA ASN A 45 -7.75 3.92 -9.96
C ASN A 45 -6.51 3.40 -9.23
N LEU A 46 -5.87 2.37 -9.77
CA LEU A 46 -4.73 1.72 -9.12
C LEU A 46 -3.44 2.55 -9.19
N LYS A 47 -3.37 3.54 -10.07
CA LYS A 47 -2.24 4.47 -10.15
C LYS A 47 -2.37 5.61 -9.13
N THR A 48 -3.56 6.17 -8.98
CA THR A 48 -3.79 7.37 -8.16
C THR A 48 -4.42 7.07 -6.81
N GLY A 49 -5.06 5.91 -6.65
CA GLY A 49 -5.82 5.55 -5.45
C GLY A 49 -7.20 6.21 -5.35
N ARG A 50 -7.59 7.03 -6.31
CA ARG A 50 -8.90 7.70 -6.29
C ARG A 50 -10.02 6.73 -6.58
N VAL A 51 -11.11 6.85 -5.82
CA VAL A 51 -12.34 6.09 -6.04
C VAL A 51 -13.35 7.02 -6.70
N VAL A 52 -13.89 6.57 -7.83
CA VAL A 52 -14.94 7.28 -8.57
C VAL A 52 -16.09 6.34 -8.87
N GLU A 53 -17.26 6.90 -9.14
CA GLU A 53 -18.43 6.14 -9.55
C GLU A 53 -18.62 6.23 -11.06
N ARG A 54 -18.85 5.09 -11.69
CA ARG A 54 -19.13 4.97 -13.12
C ARG A 54 -20.43 4.21 -13.34
N THR A 55 -21.18 4.57 -14.35
CA THR A 55 -22.39 3.89 -14.76
C THR A 55 -22.19 3.20 -16.09
N PHE A 56 -22.54 1.92 -16.16
CA PHE A 56 -22.46 1.10 -17.36
C PHE A 56 -23.85 0.60 -17.72
N LYS A 57 -24.21 0.70 -18.99
CA LYS A 57 -25.46 0.10 -19.48
C LYS A 57 -25.34 -1.42 -19.45
N SER A 58 -26.46 -2.07 -19.15
CA SER A 58 -26.50 -3.53 -19.21
C SER A 58 -26.07 -4.04 -20.59
N GLY A 59 -25.11 -4.95 -20.62
CA GLY A 59 -24.53 -5.47 -21.85
C GLY A 59 -23.27 -4.76 -22.30
N ASP A 60 -22.88 -3.65 -21.70
CA ASP A 60 -21.56 -3.04 -21.94
C ASP A 60 -20.44 -3.98 -21.55
N SER A 61 -19.29 -3.82 -22.17
CA SER A 61 -18.08 -4.56 -21.84
C SER A 61 -16.91 -3.63 -21.61
N VAL A 62 -15.96 -4.08 -20.78
CA VAL A 62 -14.71 -3.40 -20.50
C VAL A 62 -13.54 -4.35 -20.70
N GLU A 63 -12.38 -3.81 -21.05
CA GLU A 63 -11.17 -4.59 -21.18
C GLU A 63 -10.66 -5.03 -19.80
N ALA A 64 -10.20 -6.28 -19.70
CA ALA A 64 -9.54 -6.76 -18.48
C ALA A 64 -8.17 -6.11 -18.33
N ALA A 65 -7.81 -5.74 -17.11
CA ALA A 65 -6.47 -5.26 -16.79
C ALA A 65 -5.56 -6.42 -16.38
N ASP A 66 -4.34 -6.44 -16.88
CA ASP A 66 -3.31 -7.40 -16.45
C ASP A 66 -2.69 -6.89 -15.15
N VAL A 67 -3.35 -7.20 -14.04
CA VAL A 67 -2.93 -6.82 -12.69
C VAL A 67 -2.79 -8.07 -11.84
N LEU A 68 -1.64 -8.21 -11.20
CA LEU A 68 -1.34 -9.32 -10.30
C LEU A 68 -0.86 -8.76 -8.96
N ASP A 69 -1.49 -9.18 -7.87
CA ASP A 69 -1.02 -8.91 -6.52
C ASP A 69 -0.09 -10.06 -6.10
N THR A 70 1.12 -9.73 -5.68
CA THR A 70 2.14 -10.69 -5.29
C THR A 70 2.98 -10.18 -4.13
N GLU A 71 3.83 -11.04 -3.58
CA GLU A 71 4.79 -10.67 -2.56
C GLU A 71 6.20 -10.75 -3.12
N LEU A 72 6.96 -9.66 -2.98
CA LEU A 72 8.34 -9.58 -3.40
C LEU A 72 9.22 -9.17 -2.22
N GLN A 73 10.45 -9.65 -2.25
CA GLN A 73 11.46 -9.28 -1.25
C GLN A 73 12.16 -8.00 -1.68
N TYR A 74 12.20 -7.01 -0.80
CA TYR A 74 12.98 -5.80 -1.00
C TYR A 74 14.47 -6.10 -0.85
N LEU A 75 15.25 -5.70 -1.86
CA LEU A 75 16.70 -5.93 -1.88
C LEU A 75 17.48 -4.69 -1.46
N TYR A 76 17.38 -3.60 -2.23
CA TYR A 76 18.12 -2.37 -1.98
C TYR A 76 17.57 -1.20 -2.81
N TYR A 77 17.96 -0.01 -2.42
CA TYR A 77 17.72 1.24 -3.15
C TYR A 77 19.04 1.70 -3.76
N ASP A 78 19.05 1.97 -5.07
CA ASP A 78 20.27 2.34 -5.78
C ASP A 78 20.50 3.86 -5.90
N GLY A 79 19.65 4.65 -5.28
CA GLY A 79 19.63 6.12 -5.38
C GLY A 79 18.53 6.66 -6.31
N GLU A 80 17.93 5.81 -7.11
CA GLU A 80 16.87 6.18 -8.06
C GLU A 80 15.71 5.19 -8.01
N LEU A 81 16.01 3.89 -8.01
CA LEU A 81 15.02 2.82 -8.05
C LEU A 81 15.18 1.87 -6.87
N TRP A 82 14.05 1.30 -6.44
CA TRP A 82 14.01 0.25 -5.43
C TRP A 82 13.98 -1.10 -6.13
N HIS A 83 14.89 -2.00 -5.72
CA HIS A 83 15.04 -3.32 -6.30
C HIS A 83 14.36 -4.37 -5.46
N PHE A 84 13.57 -5.22 -6.12
CA PHE A 84 12.81 -6.31 -5.51
C PHE A 84 13.12 -7.62 -6.22
N MET A 85 12.88 -8.73 -5.54
CA MET A 85 13.08 -10.06 -6.08
C MET A 85 11.90 -10.97 -5.70
N ASP A 86 11.44 -11.76 -6.65
CA ASP A 86 10.51 -12.85 -6.38
C ASP A 86 11.27 -13.95 -5.63
N PRO A 87 10.87 -14.33 -4.41
CA PRO A 87 11.60 -15.32 -3.62
C PRO A 87 11.53 -16.73 -4.19
N ASN A 88 10.60 -17.01 -5.10
CA ASN A 88 10.42 -18.33 -5.70
C ASN A 88 11.15 -18.46 -7.03
N THR A 89 11.08 -17.44 -7.87
CA THR A 89 11.66 -17.47 -9.24
C THR A 89 13.00 -16.77 -9.32
N PHE A 90 13.36 -15.95 -8.31
CA PHE A 90 14.55 -15.10 -8.29
C PHE A 90 14.56 -14.01 -9.36
N GLU A 91 13.43 -13.79 -10.02
CA GLU A 91 13.28 -12.68 -10.96
C GLU A 91 13.38 -11.35 -10.22
N GLN A 92 14.16 -10.43 -10.76
CA GLN A 92 14.34 -9.10 -10.17
C GLN A 92 13.49 -8.06 -10.92
N LEU A 93 12.84 -7.19 -10.15
CA LEU A 93 12.01 -6.11 -10.64
C LEU A 93 12.40 -4.81 -9.95
N THR A 94 12.21 -3.70 -10.64
CA THR A 94 12.46 -2.37 -10.07
C THR A 94 11.18 -1.58 -9.93
N ALA A 95 11.09 -0.76 -8.89
CA ALA A 95 9.97 0.14 -8.65
C ALA A 95 10.50 1.57 -8.50
N ASP A 96 9.76 2.53 -9.03
CA ASP A 96 10.07 3.94 -8.92
C ASP A 96 9.45 4.57 -7.67
N GLU A 97 9.74 5.85 -7.46
CA GLU A 97 9.24 6.61 -6.32
C GLU A 97 7.70 6.64 -6.26
N ALA A 98 7.05 6.77 -7.42
CA ALA A 98 5.58 6.77 -7.48
C ALA A 98 4.98 5.45 -7.01
N ALA A 99 5.60 4.32 -7.36
CA ALA A 99 5.16 3.00 -6.93
C ALA A 99 5.39 2.78 -5.43
N LEU A 100 6.49 3.29 -4.88
CA LEU A 100 6.82 3.14 -3.47
C LEU A 100 5.90 3.96 -2.55
N GLY A 101 5.58 5.20 -2.94
CA GLY A 101 4.82 6.07 -2.07
C GLY A 101 5.39 6.10 -0.64
N ASP A 102 4.53 5.98 0.34
CA ASP A 102 4.92 5.97 1.76
C ASP A 102 5.71 4.72 2.19
N ALA A 103 5.69 3.65 1.39
CA ALA A 103 6.40 2.42 1.76
C ALA A 103 7.91 2.63 1.92
N ALA A 104 8.48 3.58 1.18
CA ALA A 104 9.92 3.86 1.21
C ALA A 104 10.44 4.21 2.61
N LYS A 105 9.61 4.80 3.46
CA LYS A 105 9.99 5.18 4.83
C LYS A 105 9.89 4.07 5.85
N TRP A 106 9.36 2.90 5.46
CA TRP A 106 9.12 1.80 6.39
C TRP A 106 9.97 0.56 6.11
N ILE A 107 10.33 0.31 4.85
CA ILE A 107 10.94 -0.97 4.45
C ILE A 107 12.45 -0.96 4.63
N LYS A 108 12.97 -2.14 5.01
CA LYS A 108 14.40 -2.44 5.07
C LYS A 108 14.71 -3.59 4.13
N GLU A 109 16.00 -3.73 3.79
CA GLU A 109 16.49 -4.87 3.01
C GLU A 109 15.99 -6.20 3.60
N GLN A 110 15.56 -7.10 2.74
CA GLN A 110 14.99 -8.41 3.02
C GLN A 110 13.53 -8.42 3.49
N ASP A 111 12.90 -7.27 3.69
CA ASP A 111 11.47 -7.22 4.01
C ASP A 111 10.63 -7.75 2.84
N MET A 112 9.59 -8.52 3.18
CA MET A 112 8.59 -8.97 2.21
C MET A 112 7.51 -7.91 2.07
N CYS A 113 7.28 -7.44 0.85
CA CYS A 113 6.32 -6.39 0.56
C CYS A 113 5.21 -6.93 -0.34
N ALA A 114 3.99 -6.45 -0.14
CA ALA A 114 2.89 -6.69 -1.06
C ALA A 114 3.06 -5.75 -2.26
N VAL A 115 3.18 -6.31 -3.45
CA VAL A 115 3.41 -5.54 -4.66
C VAL A 115 2.31 -5.81 -5.67
N THR A 116 1.73 -4.75 -6.21
CA THR A 116 0.79 -4.83 -7.31
C THR A 116 1.55 -4.65 -8.62
N LEU A 117 1.49 -5.67 -9.47
CA LEU A 117 2.09 -5.63 -10.80
C LEU A 117 1.02 -5.28 -11.83
N PHE A 118 1.35 -4.34 -12.70
CA PHE A 118 0.55 -4.00 -13.89
C PHE A 118 1.40 -4.25 -15.12
N ASN A 119 0.92 -5.13 -16.02
CA ASN A 119 1.69 -5.58 -17.18
C ASN A 119 3.10 -6.08 -16.79
N GLY A 120 3.20 -6.75 -15.65
CA GLY A 120 4.45 -7.31 -15.13
C GLY A 120 5.40 -6.32 -14.46
N GLN A 121 5.01 -5.04 -14.33
CA GLN A 121 5.84 -4.01 -13.69
C GLN A 121 5.23 -3.55 -12.38
N PRO A 122 6.06 -3.29 -11.36
CA PRO A 122 5.55 -2.78 -10.08
C PRO A 122 4.81 -1.45 -10.25
N LEU A 123 3.54 -1.43 -9.85
CA LEU A 123 2.68 -0.26 -9.89
C LEU A 123 2.53 0.37 -8.50
N ALA A 124 2.45 -0.46 -7.48
CA ALA A 124 2.30 -0.04 -6.09
C ALA A 124 2.98 -1.04 -5.16
N VAL A 125 3.64 -0.52 -4.15
CA VAL A 125 4.32 -1.31 -3.11
C VAL A 125 3.73 -0.96 -1.76
N GLU A 126 3.33 -1.97 -1.00
CA GLU A 126 2.87 -1.81 0.38
C GLU A 126 3.84 -2.46 1.34
N PRO A 127 4.21 -1.78 2.43
CA PRO A 127 5.10 -2.37 3.43
C PRO A 127 4.38 -3.47 4.22
N PRO A 128 5.11 -4.29 4.97
CA PRO A 128 4.48 -5.15 5.97
C PRO A 128 3.64 -4.30 6.94
N ASN A 129 2.56 -4.85 7.46
CA ASN A 129 1.68 -4.14 8.41
C ASN A 129 2.43 -3.70 9.67
N PHE A 130 3.41 -4.49 10.10
CA PHE A 130 4.24 -4.19 11.25
C PHE A 130 5.71 -4.31 10.87
N VAL A 131 6.48 -3.34 11.31
CA VAL A 131 7.94 -3.32 11.11
C VAL A 131 8.62 -3.08 12.44
N VAL A 132 9.85 -3.60 12.58
CA VAL A 132 10.72 -3.35 13.73
C VAL A 132 11.87 -2.49 13.25
N LEU A 133 11.98 -1.28 13.80
CA LEU A 133 12.94 -0.27 13.37
C LEU A 133 13.68 0.32 14.57
N GLU A 134 14.96 0.61 14.39
CA GLU A 134 15.79 1.26 15.40
C GLU A 134 15.58 2.77 15.42
N ILE A 135 15.52 3.34 16.61
CA ILE A 135 15.46 4.78 16.79
C ILE A 135 16.87 5.35 16.65
N THR A 136 17.04 6.23 15.68
CA THR A 136 18.32 6.89 15.41
C THR A 136 18.43 8.27 16.03
N GLU A 137 17.30 8.93 16.28
CA GLU A 137 17.24 10.26 16.88
C GLU A 137 15.92 10.44 17.65
N THR A 138 16.04 10.93 18.88
CA THR A 138 14.89 11.35 19.69
C THR A 138 15.38 12.20 20.85
N ASP A 139 14.49 12.99 21.44
CA ASP A 139 14.81 13.77 22.62
C ASP A 139 14.95 12.87 23.86
N PRO A 140 15.85 13.18 24.79
CA PRO A 140 15.91 12.45 26.04
C PRO A 140 14.63 12.70 26.85
N GLY A 141 14.03 11.61 27.36
CA GLY A 141 12.89 11.71 28.26
C GLY A 141 13.34 12.19 29.63
N LEU A 142 12.80 13.33 30.09
CA LEU A 142 13.05 13.82 31.43
C LEU A 142 12.03 13.19 32.39
N LYS A 143 12.51 12.68 33.54
CA LYS A 143 11.64 12.22 34.61
C LYS A 143 10.77 13.39 35.10
N GLY A 144 9.45 13.21 35.08
CA GLY A 144 8.51 14.18 35.58
C GLY A 144 7.82 15.03 34.52
N ASP A 145 8.15 14.85 33.24
CA ASP A 145 7.48 15.53 32.14
C ASP A 145 6.22 14.77 31.72
N THR A 146 5.26 14.70 32.63
CA THR A 146 3.97 14.02 32.41
C THR A 146 2.87 14.97 31.99
N SER A 147 3.18 16.26 31.87
CA SER A 147 2.16 17.31 31.71
C SER A 147 1.57 17.44 30.32
N SER A 148 2.13 16.76 29.30
CA SER A 148 1.72 16.93 27.91
C SER A 148 1.17 15.65 27.26
N GLY A 149 0.69 14.68 28.05
CA GLY A 149 0.04 13.47 27.49
C GLY A 149 0.96 12.49 26.80
N GLY A 150 2.25 12.62 26.95
CA GLY A 150 3.14 11.49 26.99
C GLY A 150 3.79 11.04 25.69
N GLY A 151 3.93 11.86 24.67
CA GLY A 151 4.63 11.44 23.46
C GLY A 151 5.72 12.42 23.04
N LYS A 152 6.70 11.90 22.33
CA LYS A 152 7.75 12.68 21.67
C LYS A 152 8.04 12.13 20.30
N PRO A 153 8.49 12.98 19.34
CA PRO A 153 8.90 12.47 18.03
C PRO A 153 10.20 11.66 18.11
N ALA A 154 10.27 10.59 17.35
CA ALA A 154 11.49 9.80 17.18
C ALA A 154 11.72 9.54 15.70
N THR A 155 12.95 9.73 15.25
CA THR A 155 13.37 9.39 13.89
C THR A 155 13.90 7.98 13.87
N LEU A 156 13.42 7.18 12.91
CA LEU A 156 13.78 5.78 12.74
C LEU A 156 14.87 5.64 11.68
N GLU A 157 15.53 4.48 11.68
CA GLU A 157 16.63 4.17 10.75
C GLU A 157 16.27 4.31 9.27
N THR A 158 14.99 4.20 8.92
CA THR A 158 14.47 4.38 7.56
C THR A 158 14.12 5.83 7.22
N GLY A 159 14.29 6.76 8.16
CA GLY A 159 13.94 8.16 8.01
C GLY A 159 12.51 8.52 8.42
N ALA A 160 11.68 7.53 8.74
CA ALA A 160 10.33 7.79 9.23
C ALA A 160 10.37 8.44 10.61
N VAL A 161 9.42 9.32 10.88
CA VAL A 161 9.24 9.94 12.21
C VAL A 161 7.94 9.42 12.80
N VAL A 162 8.01 8.88 14.02
CA VAL A 162 6.84 8.40 14.77
C VAL A 162 6.81 9.02 16.14
N ASN A 163 5.61 9.13 16.68
CA ASN A 163 5.42 9.58 18.06
C ASN A 163 5.56 8.39 19.01
N VAL A 164 6.50 8.49 19.96
CA VAL A 164 6.82 7.40 20.90
C VAL A 164 6.61 7.85 22.33
N PRO A 165 6.42 6.91 23.29
CA PRO A 165 6.41 7.25 24.71
C PRO A 165 7.71 7.92 25.15
N LEU A 166 7.64 8.78 26.19
CA LEU A 166 8.79 9.54 26.67
C LEU A 166 9.96 8.67 27.15
N PHE A 167 9.70 7.44 27.59
CA PHE A 167 10.72 6.54 28.11
C PHE A 167 11.59 5.88 27.01
N VAL A 168 11.17 5.96 25.75
CA VAL A 168 11.90 5.33 24.62
C VAL A 168 13.13 6.17 24.29
N GLN A 169 14.27 5.51 24.05
CA GLN A 169 15.55 6.17 23.85
C GLN A 169 16.20 5.80 22.52
N ILE A 170 17.20 6.58 22.13
CA ILE A 170 18.04 6.27 20.95
C ILE A 170 18.65 4.88 21.10
N GLY A 171 18.69 4.14 20.00
CA GLY A 171 19.23 2.80 19.93
C GLY A 171 18.23 1.69 20.26
N GLU A 172 17.08 2.03 20.79
CA GLU A 172 16.02 1.05 21.01
C GLU A 172 15.33 0.66 19.72
N GLN A 173 14.95 -0.61 19.61
CA GLN A 173 14.13 -1.10 18.52
C GLN A 173 12.67 -1.10 18.94
N ILE A 174 11.83 -0.57 18.06
CA ILE A 174 10.39 -0.46 18.30
C ILE A 174 9.60 -1.13 17.19
N LYS A 175 8.43 -1.63 17.54
CA LYS A 175 7.44 -2.15 16.61
C LYS A 175 6.47 -1.04 16.23
N VAL A 176 6.26 -0.85 14.94
CA VAL A 176 5.39 0.20 14.39
C VAL A 176 4.35 -0.43 13.49
N ASP A 177 3.12 0.05 13.59
CA ASP A 177 2.05 -0.25 12.63
C ASP A 177 2.17 0.72 11.46
N THR A 178 2.57 0.22 10.30
CA THR A 178 2.81 1.05 9.10
C THR A 178 1.53 1.62 8.50
N ARG A 179 0.37 1.01 8.79
CA ARG A 179 -0.92 1.47 8.28
C ARG A 179 -1.34 2.80 8.89
N SER A 180 -1.02 3.00 10.15
CA SER A 180 -1.32 4.22 10.91
C SER A 180 -0.10 5.09 11.19
N GLY A 181 1.12 4.55 11.02
CA GLY A 181 2.34 5.21 11.42
C GLY A 181 2.52 5.30 12.93
N SER A 182 1.91 4.40 13.69
CA SER A 182 1.83 4.45 15.15
C SER A 182 2.76 3.47 15.83
N TYR A 183 3.39 3.91 16.92
CA TYR A 183 4.13 3.05 17.82
C TYR A 183 3.21 2.00 18.43
N VAL A 184 3.66 0.75 18.45
CA VAL A 184 2.94 -0.37 19.07
C VAL A 184 3.57 -0.76 20.40
N SER A 185 4.86 -1.06 20.39
CA SER A 185 5.60 -1.51 21.57
C SER A 185 7.11 -1.44 21.32
N ARG A 186 7.89 -1.57 22.38
CA ARG A 186 9.29 -1.94 22.23
C ARG A 186 9.38 -3.33 21.63
N ALA A 187 10.32 -3.55 20.71
CA ALA A 187 10.61 -4.88 20.22
C ALA A 187 11.26 -5.70 21.34
N LYS A 188 10.78 -6.92 21.55
CA LYS A 188 11.45 -7.84 22.47
C LYS A 188 12.69 -8.37 21.76
N GLU A 189 13.82 -8.34 22.46
CA GLU A 189 14.98 -9.13 22.08
C GLU A 189 14.59 -10.60 22.24
N GLU A 190 14.65 -11.37 21.16
CA GLU A 190 14.54 -12.83 21.21
C GLU A 190 15.91 -13.42 21.50
#